data_e9f4770cb83a4775312b4a4231cabd2a
#
_entry.id   e9f4770cb83a4775312b4a4231cabd2a
#
_cell.length_a   1.000
_cell.length_b   1.000
_cell.length_c   1.000
_cell.angle_alpha   90.00
_cell.angle_beta   90.00
_cell.angle_gamma   90.00
#
_symmetry.space_group_name_H-M   'P 1'
#
loop_
_entity.id
_entity.type
_entity.pdbx_description
1 polymer ?
#
loop_
_entity_poly.entity_id
_entity_poly.type
_entity_poly.pdbx_seq_one_letter_code
_entity_poly.pdbx_strand_id
1 'polypeptide(L)'
;GVLGAYIPAFGRIIGRMQYDLFHAYTVDEHTLNVVRNARRLALPEFAHEQPLASDIHTRIERPERLVLAALFHDIAKGRGGDHSELGALDALHFCQHHGLSDEDAALVSWLVRSHLLMSLTAQRKDISDPEVVLGFAREVRTQERLDLLYLLTIADIRGTNPELWNSWKDSLLQTLYHATSALLERGLDTPPDTDEQIGQTCHEAMDLLARHGLSEEAVEAIWEDFEIEYFVRHSADEIAWHTLALAHIKPDDLPVVLVRHETPRGSTEIFVYTEDHPKLFA
;
A
#
# COMPACT_ATOMS: atom_id res chain seq x y z
N GLY A 1 23.95 -25.60 0.91
CA GLY A 1 23.68 -25.47 2.35
C GLY A 1 22.51 -26.36 2.79
N VAL A 2 22.29 -26.51 4.09
CA VAL A 2 21.24 -27.39 4.66
C VAL A 2 19.85 -27.05 4.09
N LEU A 3 19.49 -25.78 4.01
CA LEU A 3 18.19 -25.37 3.49
C LEU A 3 17.96 -25.80 2.03
N GLY A 4 18.97 -25.68 1.16
CA GLY A 4 18.85 -26.12 -0.22
C GLY A 4 18.79 -27.65 -0.39
N ALA A 5 19.33 -28.41 0.58
CA ALA A 5 19.19 -29.87 0.61
C ALA A 5 17.79 -30.28 1.12
N TYR A 6 17.22 -29.55 2.07
CA TYR A 6 15.91 -29.79 2.63
C TYR A 6 14.76 -29.33 1.71
N ILE A 7 14.93 -28.16 1.07
CA ILE A 7 13.99 -27.58 0.10
C ILE A 7 14.71 -27.49 -1.25
N PRO A 8 14.56 -28.50 -2.14
CA PRO A 8 15.27 -28.52 -3.42
C PRO A 8 14.98 -27.28 -4.30
N ALA A 9 13.78 -26.71 -4.19
CA ALA A 9 13.43 -25.46 -4.87
C ALA A 9 14.31 -24.28 -4.41
N PHE A 10 14.60 -24.16 -3.12
CA PHE A 10 15.54 -23.17 -2.58
C PHE A 10 16.97 -23.42 -3.09
N GLY A 11 17.36 -24.68 -3.24
CA GLY A 11 18.66 -25.03 -3.80
C GLY A 11 18.89 -24.46 -5.21
N ARG A 12 17.84 -24.29 -6.00
CA ARG A 12 17.90 -23.77 -7.38
C ARG A 12 18.10 -22.25 -7.47
N ILE A 13 17.77 -21.51 -6.42
CA ILE A 13 17.93 -20.05 -6.39
C ILE A 13 19.24 -19.60 -5.73
N ILE A 14 20.01 -20.51 -5.15
CA ILE A 14 21.30 -20.20 -4.49
C ILE A 14 22.27 -19.57 -5.50
N GLY A 15 22.75 -18.36 -5.17
CA GLY A 15 23.69 -17.60 -6.00
C GLY A 15 23.10 -17.03 -7.29
N ARG A 16 21.78 -17.12 -7.48
CA ARG A 16 21.12 -16.60 -8.66
C ARG A 16 20.97 -15.09 -8.56
N MET A 17 21.55 -14.36 -9.52
CA MET A 17 21.38 -12.92 -9.64
C MET A 17 20.10 -12.59 -10.41
N GLN A 18 19.38 -11.56 -9.94
CA GLN A 18 18.36 -10.86 -10.72
C GLN A 18 19.02 -9.59 -11.29
N TYR A 19 19.08 -9.50 -12.62
CA TYR A 19 19.71 -8.38 -13.29
C TYR A 19 18.69 -7.27 -13.53
N ASP A 20 18.38 -6.50 -12.48
CA ASP A 20 17.63 -5.25 -12.56
C ASP A 20 18.27 -4.18 -11.67
N LEU A 21 17.75 -2.95 -11.76
CA LEU A 21 18.31 -1.79 -11.03
C LEU A 21 17.96 -1.78 -9.53
N PHE A 22 17.15 -2.71 -9.06
CA PHE A 22 16.57 -2.64 -7.72
C PHE A 22 17.15 -3.68 -6.75
N HIS A 23 17.55 -4.86 -7.25
CA HIS A 23 18.03 -5.95 -6.42
C HIS A 23 19.53 -5.83 -6.12
N ALA A 24 19.84 -5.62 -4.82
CA ALA A 24 21.21 -5.56 -4.32
C ALA A 24 21.79 -6.95 -4.03
N TYR A 25 20.95 -7.99 -3.94
CA TYR A 25 21.30 -9.32 -3.45
C TYR A 25 20.96 -10.42 -4.46
N THR A 26 21.56 -11.60 -4.29
CA THR A 26 21.10 -12.82 -4.96
C THR A 26 19.72 -13.23 -4.47
N VAL A 27 18.96 -13.99 -5.26
CA VAL A 27 17.57 -14.37 -4.91
C VAL A 27 17.50 -15.11 -3.56
N ASP A 28 18.45 -15.99 -3.27
CA ASP A 28 18.53 -16.69 -1.99
C ASP A 28 18.86 -15.76 -0.82
N GLU A 29 19.77 -14.81 -1.01
CA GLU A 29 20.12 -13.81 0.02
C GLU A 29 18.96 -12.85 0.27
N HIS A 30 18.32 -12.36 -0.79
CA HIS A 30 17.10 -11.57 -0.71
C HIS A 30 16.02 -12.34 0.09
N THR A 31 15.72 -13.58 -0.28
CA THR A 31 14.72 -14.40 0.41
C THR A 31 15.03 -14.53 1.91
N LEU A 32 16.29 -14.76 2.28
CA LEU A 32 16.69 -14.84 3.70
C LEU A 32 16.58 -13.49 4.41
N ASN A 33 16.83 -12.38 3.72
CA ASN A 33 16.62 -11.03 4.25
C ASN A 33 15.14 -10.75 4.49
N VAL A 34 14.25 -11.16 3.57
CA VAL A 34 12.79 -11.05 3.74
C VAL A 34 12.31 -11.85 4.95
N VAL A 35 12.77 -13.09 5.11
CA VAL A 35 12.49 -13.91 6.31
C VAL A 35 12.99 -13.22 7.59
N ARG A 36 14.20 -12.65 7.57
CA ARG A 36 14.74 -11.90 8.71
C ARG A 36 13.89 -10.68 9.04
N ASN A 37 13.49 -9.90 8.03
CA ASN A 37 12.65 -8.74 8.21
C ASN A 37 11.28 -9.11 8.77
N ALA A 38 10.62 -10.14 8.22
CA ALA A 38 9.35 -10.63 8.73
C ALA A 38 9.43 -11.01 10.23
N ARG A 39 10.51 -11.69 10.64
CA ARG A 39 10.74 -12.04 12.05
C ARG A 39 11.08 -10.82 12.91
N ARG A 40 11.73 -9.80 12.35
CA ARG A 40 12.09 -8.57 13.06
C ARG A 40 10.85 -7.76 13.46
N LEU A 41 9.78 -7.80 12.67
CA LEU A 41 8.50 -7.15 13.00
C LEU A 41 7.87 -7.68 14.30
N ALA A 42 8.17 -8.93 14.67
CA ALA A 42 7.73 -9.55 15.92
C ALA A 42 8.46 -9.04 17.18
N LEU A 43 9.58 -8.33 17.02
CA LEU A 43 10.47 -7.99 18.13
C LEU A 43 10.17 -6.57 18.64
N PRO A 44 9.76 -6.40 19.92
CA PRO A 44 9.37 -5.10 20.47
C PRO A 44 10.46 -4.02 20.37
N GLU A 45 11.74 -4.43 20.42
CA GLU A 45 12.88 -3.55 20.28
C GLU A 45 12.96 -2.83 18.95
N PHE A 46 12.33 -3.38 17.88
CA PHE A 46 12.27 -2.81 16.54
C PHE A 46 10.91 -2.20 16.18
N ALA A 47 9.96 -2.18 17.12
CA ALA A 47 8.61 -1.64 16.87
C ALA A 47 8.63 -0.17 16.42
N HIS A 48 9.64 0.61 16.88
CA HIS A 48 9.79 2.01 16.47
C HIS A 48 10.14 2.21 14.99
N GLU A 49 10.65 1.19 14.30
CA GLU A 49 10.98 1.26 12.87
C GLU A 49 9.74 1.15 11.97
N GLN A 50 8.76 0.35 12.40
CA GLN A 50 7.51 0.07 11.68
C GLN A 50 6.37 -0.12 12.69
N PRO A 51 5.86 0.97 13.30
CA PRO A 51 4.89 0.87 14.39
C PRO A 51 3.61 0.12 14.03
N LEU A 52 3.01 0.45 12.86
CA LEU A 52 1.80 -0.21 12.39
C LEU A 52 2.05 -1.71 12.12
N ALA A 53 3.15 -2.05 11.46
CA ALA A 53 3.46 -3.45 11.16
C ALA A 53 3.72 -4.26 12.43
N SER A 54 4.39 -3.69 13.43
CA SER A 54 4.58 -4.32 14.73
C SER A 54 3.25 -4.53 15.46
N ASP A 55 2.36 -3.55 15.46
CA ASP A 55 1.02 -3.67 16.04
C ASP A 55 0.21 -4.79 15.35
N ILE A 56 0.17 -4.78 14.01
CA ILE A 56 -0.47 -5.85 13.24
C ILE A 56 0.12 -7.21 13.62
N HIS A 57 1.44 -7.33 13.70
CA HIS A 57 2.09 -8.61 14.02
C HIS A 57 1.67 -9.15 15.40
N THR A 58 1.38 -8.30 16.40
CA THR A 58 0.93 -8.74 17.73
C THR A 58 -0.44 -9.44 17.69
N ARG A 59 -1.24 -9.17 16.65
CA ARG A 59 -2.58 -9.74 16.46
C ARG A 59 -2.59 -11.04 15.65
N ILE A 60 -1.44 -11.42 15.07
CA ILE A 60 -1.34 -12.63 14.25
C ILE A 60 -1.19 -13.84 15.15
N GLU A 61 -2.18 -14.73 15.13
CA GLU A 61 -2.19 -15.94 15.93
C GLU A 61 -1.15 -16.98 15.47
N ARG A 62 -0.88 -17.02 14.15
CA ARG A 62 -0.03 -18.04 13.51
C ARG A 62 1.06 -17.39 12.64
N PRO A 63 2.11 -16.80 13.26
CA PRO A 63 3.14 -16.04 12.55
C PRO A 63 4.02 -16.91 11.63
N GLU A 64 4.04 -18.24 11.82
CA GLU A 64 4.74 -19.16 10.92
C GLU A 64 4.26 -19.07 9.48
N ARG A 65 2.99 -18.70 9.22
CA ARG A 65 2.44 -18.51 7.87
C ARG A 65 3.13 -17.34 7.14
N LEU A 66 3.42 -16.25 7.84
CA LEU A 66 4.19 -15.13 7.29
C LEU A 66 5.62 -15.56 6.94
N VAL A 67 6.27 -16.31 7.84
CA VAL A 67 7.65 -16.79 7.64
C VAL A 67 7.73 -17.75 6.45
N LEU A 68 6.75 -18.65 6.30
CA LEU A 68 6.66 -19.54 5.15
C LEU A 68 6.41 -18.78 3.86
N ALA A 69 5.48 -17.82 3.85
CA ALA A 69 5.24 -16.96 2.68
C ALA A 69 6.52 -16.20 2.30
N ALA A 70 7.24 -15.62 3.25
CA ALA A 70 8.51 -14.95 3.03
C ALA A 70 9.59 -15.88 2.46
N LEU A 71 9.63 -17.15 2.88
CA LEU A 71 10.58 -18.14 2.36
C LEU A 71 10.27 -18.56 0.92
N PHE A 72 8.99 -18.59 0.54
CA PHE A 72 8.54 -19.13 -0.73
C PHE A 72 8.19 -18.08 -1.79
N HIS A 73 8.09 -16.77 -1.45
CA HIS A 73 7.57 -15.74 -2.36
C HIS A 73 8.33 -15.69 -3.71
N ASP A 74 9.65 -15.88 -3.67
CA ASP A 74 10.55 -15.82 -4.83
C ASP A 74 11.18 -17.16 -5.20
N ILE A 75 10.77 -18.25 -4.60
CA ILE A 75 11.44 -19.56 -4.69
C ILE A 75 11.46 -20.15 -6.11
N ALA A 76 10.57 -19.69 -6.97
CA ALA A 76 10.46 -20.14 -8.35
C ALA A 76 11.10 -19.19 -9.36
N LYS A 77 11.79 -18.13 -8.93
CA LYS A 77 12.48 -17.20 -9.83
C LYS A 77 13.45 -17.95 -10.75
N GLY A 78 13.33 -17.64 -12.05
CA GLY A 78 14.16 -18.21 -13.11
C GLY A 78 13.84 -19.61 -13.55
N ARG A 79 12.67 -20.15 -13.20
CA ARG A 79 12.17 -21.46 -13.69
C ARG A 79 11.45 -21.36 -15.02
N GLY A 80 11.26 -20.13 -15.54
CA GLY A 80 10.41 -19.85 -16.70
C GLY A 80 8.93 -19.80 -16.33
N GLY A 81 8.18 -18.87 -16.90
CA GLY A 81 6.80 -18.58 -16.52
C GLY A 81 6.69 -17.65 -15.30
N ASP A 82 5.48 -17.53 -14.77
CA ASP A 82 5.20 -16.71 -13.60
C ASP A 82 5.73 -17.37 -12.32
N HIS A 83 6.73 -16.70 -11.69
CA HIS A 83 7.35 -17.22 -10.48
C HIS A 83 6.41 -17.23 -9.27
N SER A 84 5.44 -16.31 -9.22
CA SER A 84 4.47 -16.22 -8.14
C SER A 84 3.51 -17.41 -8.18
N GLU A 85 3.01 -17.77 -9.36
CA GLU A 85 2.16 -18.93 -9.55
C GLU A 85 2.90 -20.24 -9.25
N LEU A 86 4.11 -20.39 -9.78
CA LEU A 86 4.93 -21.58 -9.56
C LEU A 86 5.35 -21.72 -8.08
N GLY A 87 5.72 -20.59 -7.46
CA GLY A 87 6.10 -20.56 -6.03
C GLY A 87 4.91 -20.88 -5.12
N ALA A 88 3.70 -20.41 -5.47
CA ALA A 88 2.48 -20.72 -4.73
C ALA A 88 2.17 -22.21 -4.70
N LEU A 89 2.38 -22.92 -5.81
CA LEU A 89 2.23 -24.39 -5.85
C LEU A 89 3.30 -25.09 -5.00
N ASP A 90 4.55 -24.65 -5.08
CA ASP A 90 5.62 -25.20 -4.25
C ASP A 90 5.32 -24.99 -2.75
N ALA A 91 4.84 -23.80 -2.37
CA ALA A 91 4.45 -23.46 -1.00
C ALA A 91 3.29 -24.34 -0.49
N LEU A 92 2.24 -24.50 -1.33
CA LEU A 92 1.09 -25.35 -1.01
C LEU A 92 1.52 -26.79 -0.69
N HIS A 93 2.28 -27.40 -1.59
CA HIS A 93 2.76 -28.77 -1.43
C HIS A 93 3.68 -28.91 -0.21
N PHE A 94 4.55 -27.94 0.03
CA PHE A 94 5.42 -27.93 1.20
C PHE A 94 4.61 -27.87 2.50
N CYS A 95 3.64 -26.95 2.61
CA CYS A 95 2.81 -26.81 3.80
C CYS A 95 1.99 -28.09 4.07
N GLN A 96 1.37 -28.66 3.06
CA GLN A 96 0.61 -29.91 3.18
C GLN A 96 1.51 -31.07 3.62
N HIS A 97 2.69 -31.22 3.01
CA HIS A 97 3.65 -32.26 3.37
C HIS A 97 4.13 -32.17 4.83
N HIS A 98 4.16 -30.94 5.37
CA HIS A 98 4.58 -30.66 6.76
C HIS A 98 3.42 -30.60 7.74
N GLY A 99 2.23 -31.03 7.33
CA GLY A 99 1.07 -31.20 8.22
C GLY A 99 0.38 -29.91 8.63
N LEU A 100 0.53 -28.81 7.87
CA LEU A 100 -0.31 -27.65 8.05
C LEU A 100 -1.74 -27.99 7.60
N SER A 101 -2.73 -27.32 8.20
CA SER A 101 -4.12 -27.43 7.73
C SER A 101 -4.27 -26.99 6.28
N ASP A 102 -5.29 -27.47 5.58
CA ASP A 102 -5.55 -27.07 4.20
C ASP A 102 -5.81 -25.56 4.10
N GLU A 103 -6.42 -24.96 5.13
CA GLU A 103 -6.67 -23.53 5.22
C GLU A 103 -5.35 -22.73 5.32
N ASP A 104 -4.45 -23.12 6.20
CA ASP A 104 -3.14 -22.47 6.34
C ASP A 104 -2.28 -22.66 5.09
N ALA A 105 -2.28 -23.85 4.51
CA ALA A 105 -1.55 -24.13 3.28
C ALA A 105 -2.08 -23.29 2.10
N ALA A 106 -3.40 -23.13 2.00
CA ALA A 106 -4.03 -22.29 1.01
C ALA A 106 -3.72 -20.80 1.23
N LEU A 107 -3.70 -20.33 2.48
CA LEU A 107 -3.35 -18.95 2.83
C LEU A 107 -1.89 -18.63 2.49
N VAL A 108 -0.94 -19.50 2.85
CA VAL A 108 0.48 -19.32 2.49
C VAL A 108 0.65 -19.32 0.97
N SER A 109 0.00 -20.23 0.27
CA SER A 109 0.00 -20.29 -1.20
C SER A 109 -0.55 -18.99 -1.83
N TRP A 110 -1.67 -18.46 -1.30
CA TRP A 110 -2.23 -17.19 -1.74
C TRP A 110 -1.28 -16.02 -1.49
N LEU A 111 -0.64 -15.95 -0.32
CA LEU A 111 0.35 -14.91 -0.02
C LEU A 111 1.52 -14.93 -1.01
N VAL A 112 2.04 -16.11 -1.33
CA VAL A 112 3.13 -16.25 -2.32
C VAL A 112 2.67 -15.82 -3.70
N ARG A 113 1.47 -16.22 -4.14
CA ARG A 113 0.90 -15.80 -5.43
C ARG A 113 0.72 -14.29 -5.50
N SER A 114 0.27 -13.68 -4.41
CA SER A 114 -0.18 -12.29 -4.37
C SER A 114 0.87 -11.33 -3.77
N HIS A 115 2.13 -11.79 -3.53
CA HIS A 115 3.12 -10.98 -2.80
C HIS A 115 3.41 -9.61 -3.43
N LEU A 116 3.26 -9.47 -4.75
CA LEU A 116 3.43 -8.20 -5.47
C LEU A 116 2.17 -7.33 -5.51
N LEU A 117 0.99 -7.89 -5.14
CA LEU A 117 -0.31 -7.24 -5.34
C LEU A 117 -0.37 -5.87 -4.64
N MET A 118 -0.01 -5.81 -3.35
CA MET A 118 -0.09 -4.57 -2.58
C MET A 118 0.92 -3.52 -3.07
N SER A 119 2.17 -3.92 -3.31
CA SER A 119 3.21 -3.01 -3.79
C SER A 119 2.90 -2.44 -5.18
N LEU A 120 2.36 -3.25 -6.08
CA LEU A 120 1.95 -2.81 -7.42
C LEU A 120 0.72 -1.89 -7.36
N THR A 121 -0.26 -2.20 -6.51
CA THR A 121 -1.44 -1.35 -6.34
C THR A 121 -1.03 0.01 -5.76
N ALA A 122 -0.28 0.03 -4.65
CA ALA A 122 0.10 1.25 -3.97
C ALA A 122 1.01 2.17 -4.82
N GLN A 123 1.92 1.60 -5.63
CA GLN A 123 2.92 2.38 -6.35
C GLN A 123 2.56 2.70 -7.80
N ARG A 124 1.55 2.03 -8.40
CA ARG A 124 1.23 2.17 -9.82
C ARG A 124 -0.22 2.54 -10.12
N LYS A 125 -1.08 2.55 -9.09
CA LYS A 125 -2.47 2.93 -9.24
C LYS A 125 -2.77 4.13 -8.37
N ASP A 126 -3.82 4.86 -8.72
CA ASP A 126 -4.34 5.94 -7.90
C ASP A 126 -5.12 5.34 -6.72
N ILE A 127 -4.49 5.29 -5.54
CA ILE A 127 -5.12 4.76 -4.31
C ILE A 127 -6.09 5.74 -3.66
N SER A 128 -6.25 6.95 -4.20
CA SER A 128 -7.33 7.87 -3.83
C SER A 128 -8.63 7.56 -4.57
N ASP A 129 -8.57 6.76 -5.65
CA ASP A 129 -9.72 6.25 -6.36
C ASP A 129 -10.39 5.10 -5.57
N PRO A 130 -11.64 5.25 -5.09
CA PRO A 130 -12.35 4.22 -4.35
C PRO A 130 -12.49 2.90 -5.11
N GLU A 131 -12.60 2.92 -6.45
CA GLU A 131 -12.71 1.72 -7.26
C GLU A 131 -11.40 0.91 -7.26
N VAL A 132 -10.26 1.58 -7.20
CA VAL A 132 -8.94 0.92 -7.07
C VAL A 132 -8.85 0.20 -5.73
N VAL A 133 -9.25 0.87 -4.64
CA VAL A 133 -9.23 0.29 -3.29
C VAL A 133 -10.24 -0.86 -3.17
N LEU A 134 -11.44 -0.70 -3.73
CA LEU A 134 -12.47 -1.75 -3.75
C LEU A 134 -12.00 -2.97 -4.56
N GLY A 135 -11.38 -2.76 -5.72
CA GLY A 135 -10.78 -3.84 -6.51
C GLY A 135 -9.70 -4.60 -5.75
N PHE A 136 -8.82 -3.88 -5.04
CA PHE A 136 -7.82 -4.49 -4.17
C PHE A 136 -8.47 -5.25 -3.00
N ALA A 137 -9.48 -4.69 -2.34
CA ALA A 137 -10.19 -5.33 -1.24
C ALA A 137 -10.89 -6.64 -1.68
N ARG A 138 -11.47 -6.67 -2.89
CA ARG A 138 -12.07 -7.88 -3.48
C ARG A 138 -11.06 -9.00 -3.74
N GLU A 139 -9.83 -8.68 -4.06
CA GLU A 139 -8.75 -9.68 -4.21
C GLU A 139 -8.26 -10.19 -2.85
N VAL A 140 -8.13 -9.31 -1.86
CA VAL A 140 -7.66 -9.64 -0.51
C VAL A 140 -8.73 -10.41 0.28
N ARG A 141 -9.97 -9.95 0.29
CA ARG A 141 -11.20 -10.54 0.87
C ARG A 141 -11.31 -10.55 2.38
N THR A 142 -10.22 -10.73 3.12
CA THR A 142 -10.25 -10.86 4.59
C THR A 142 -9.18 -10.00 5.25
N GLN A 143 -9.47 -9.56 6.49
CA GLN A 143 -8.51 -8.79 7.28
C GLN A 143 -7.20 -9.57 7.51
N GLU A 144 -7.28 -10.88 7.77
CA GLU A 144 -6.12 -11.72 7.97
C GLU A 144 -5.19 -11.75 6.74
N ARG A 145 -5.76 -11.83 5.53
CA ARG A 145 -4.98 -11.75 4.29
C ARG A 145 -4.36 -10.36 4.10
N LEU A 146 -5.09 -9.31 4.43
CA LEU A 146 -4.61 -7.93 4.38
C LEU A 146 -3.42 -7.75 5.32
N ASP A 147 -3.55 -8.17 6.57
CA ASP A 147 -2.53 -8.08 7.61
C ASP A 147 -1.24 -8.79 7.17
N LEU A 148 -1.35 -10.05 6.77
CA LEU A 148 -0.20 -10.86 6.36
C LEU A 148 0.45 -10.34 5.07
N LEU A 149 -0.35 -9.87 4.10
CA LEU A 149 0.15 -9.30 2.85
C LEU A 149 0.89 -7.98 3.10
N TYR A 150 0.38 -7.12 3.99
CA TYR A 150 1.03 -5.87 4.38
C TYR A 150 2.41 -6.15 5.01
N LEU A 151 2.47 -7.08 5.97
CA LEU A 151 3.73 -7.46 6.62
C LEU A 151 4.74 -8.08 5.64
N LEU A 152 4.26 -8.94 4.74
CA LEU A 152 5.10 -9.56 3.70
C LEU A 152 5.65 -8.49 2.75
N THR A 153 4.82 -7.53 2.32
CA THR A 153 5.22 -6.45 1.41
C THR A 153 6.30 -5.56 2.02
N ILE A 154 6.18 -5.18 3.30
CA ILE A 154 7.22 -4.40 3.99
C ILE A 154 8.52 -5.21 4.08
N ALA A 155 8.42 -6.48 4.48
CA ALA A 155 9.58 -7.34 4.63
C ALA A 155 10.32 -7.52 3.30
N ASP A 156 9.59 -7.67 2.19
CA ASP A 156 10.08 -7.85 0.84
C ASP A 156 10.79 -6.59 0.32
N ILE A 157 10.16 -5.42 0.35
CA ILE A 157 10.76 -4.15 -0.10
C ILE A 157 12.05 -3.86 0.68
N ARG A 158 12.04 -4.03 2.01
CA ARG A 158 13.23 -3.84 2.85
C ARG A 158 14.30 -4.91 2.64
N GLY A 159 13.90 -6.09 2.18
CA GLY A 159 14.79 -7.20 1.84
C GLY A 159 15.45 -7.07 0.47
N THR A 160 14.84 -6.33 -0.45
CA THR A 160 15.34 -6.10 -1.82
C THR A 160 16.55 -5.16 -1.81
N ASN A 161 16.39 -4.01 -1.20
CA ASN A 161 17.43 -3.02 -0.93
C ASN A 161 16.94 -2.08 0.19
N PRO A 162 17.68 -1.92 1.30
CA PRO A 162 17.29 -1.03 2.39
C PRO A 162 17.05 0.43 1.97
N GLU A 163 17.73 0.91 0.93
CA GLU A 163 17.58 2.26 0.40
C GLU A 163 16.27 2.48 -0.36
N LEU A 164 15.57 1.41 -0.74
CA LEU A 164 14.26 1.50 -1.39
C LEU A 164 13.13 1.84 -0.44
N TRP A 165 13.33 1.65 0.87
CA TRP A 165 12.35 2.02 1.89
C TRP A 165 12.48 3.51 2.21
N ASN A 166 11.38 4.23 2.12
CA ASN A 166 11.29 5.64 2.49
C ASN A 166 9.90 5.98 3.04
N SER A 167 9.75 7.18 3.63
CA SER A 167 8.50 7.64 4.23
C SER A 167 7.33 7.69 3.23
N TRP A 168 7.59 8.01 1.98
CA TRP A 168 6.57 8.04 0.94
C TRP A 168 5.98 6.65 0.66
N LYS A 169 6.82 5.62 0.49
CA LYS A 169 6.34 4.25 0.31
C LYS A 169 5.61 3.73 1.53
N ASP A 170 6.11 4.04 2.72
CA ASP A 170 5.47 3.71 3.98
C ASP A 170 4.06 4.30 4.04
N SER A 171 3.93 5.60 3.76
CA SER A 171 2.64 6.30 3.75
C SER A 171 1.66 5.71 2.72
N LEU A 172 2.11 5.40 1.48
CA LEU A 172 1.26 4.78 0.47
C LEU A 172 0.71 3.42 0.91
N LEU A 173 1.57 2.57 1.47
CA LEU A 173 1.17 1.25 1.93
C LEU A 173 0.21 1.34 3.12
N GLN A 174 0.45 2.25 4.07
CA GLN A 174 -0.45 2.50 5.20
C GLN A 174 -1.80 3.03 4.74
N THR A 175 -1.83 3.98 3.80
CA THR A 175 -3.08 4.52 3.23
C THR A 175 -3.90 3.41 2.58
N LEU A 176 -3.29 2.59 1.73
CA LEU A 176 -3.98 1.46 1.09
C LEU A 176 -4.47 0.44 2.12
N TYR A 177 -3.66 0.15 3.15
CA TYR A 177 -4.02 -0.77 4.22
C TYR A 177 -5.26 -0.28 4.97
N HIS A 178 -5.25 0.96 5.48
CA HIS A 178 -6.36 1.51 6.26
C HIS A 178 -7.64 1.64 5.44
N ALA A 179 -7.57 2.13 4.20
CA ALA A 179 -8.73 2.22 3.32
C ALA A 179 -9.34 0.84 3.03
N THR A 180 -8.48 -0.17 2.80
CA THR A 180 -8.94 -1.55 2.58
C THR A 180 -9.53 -2.17 3.83
N SER A 181 -8.90 -1.98 5.01
CA SER A 181 -9.41 -2.47 6.29
C SER A 181 -10.81 -1.93 6.57
N ALA A 182 -11.03 -0.64 6.37
CA ALA A 182 -12.34 0.00 6.54
C ALA A 182 -13.42 -0.60 5.60
N LEU A 183 -13.05 -0.92 4.35
CA LEU A 183 -13.96 -1.60 3.42
C LEU A 183 -14.28 -3.03 3.86
N LEU A 184 -13.29 -3.78 4.33
CA LEU A 184 -13.50 -5.15 4.80
C LEU A 184 -14.39 -5.20 6.06
N GLU A 185 -14.23 -4.23 6.96
CA GLU A 185 -15.07 -4.11 8.18
C GLU A 185 -16.54 -3.81 7.85
N ARG A 186 -16.80 -2.93 6.86
CA ARG A 186 -18.18 -2.61 6.41
C ARG A 186 -18.82 -3.72 5.59
N GLY A 187 -18.02 -4.57 4.96
CA GLY A 187 -18.46 -5.55 3.98
C GLY A 187 -18.40 -5.02 2.54
N LEU A 188 -17.84 -5.85 1.65
CA LEU A 188 -17.53 -5.49 0.26
C LEU A 188 -18.76 -5.26 -0.63
N ASP A 189 -19.92 -5.73 -0.21
CA ASP A 189 -21.20 -5.58 -0.94
C ASP A 189 -21.97 -4.31 -0.53
N THR A 190 -21.49 -3.60 0.50
CA THR A 190 -22.06 -2.31 0.90
C THR A 190 -21.38 -1.24 0.04
N PRO A 191 -22.11 -0.55 -0.87
CA PRO A 191 -21.54 0.57 -1.60
C PRO A 191 -20.95 1.56 -0.58
N PRO A 192 -19.77 2.13 -0.86
CA PRO A 192 -19.36 3.29 -0.06
C PRO A 192 -20.49 4.32 -0.12
N ASP A 193 -20.98 4.75 1.01
CA ASP A 193 -21.84 5.93 1.05
C ASP A 193 -20.94 7.13 0.74
N THR A 194 -20.73 7.30 -0.56
CA THR A 194 -19.82 8.33 -1.10
C THR A 194 -20.30 9.70 -0.66
N ASP A 195 -21.64 9.87 -0.55
CA ASP A 195 -22.22 11.15 -0.14
C ASP A 195 -21.94 11.45 1.34
N GLU A 196 -22.04 10.43 2.23
CA GLU A 196 -21.72 10.58 3.65
C GLU A 196 -20.22 10.83 3.85
N GLN A 197 -19.36 10.13 3.11
CA GLN A 197 -17.91 10.31 3.18
C GLN A 197 -17.48 11.68 2.67
N ILE A 198 -18.05 12.14 1.55
CA ILE A 198 -17.83 13.49 1.03
C ILE A 198 -18.31 14.51 2.05
N GLY A 199 -19.53 14.35 2.59
CA GLY A 199 -20.08 15.24 3.60
C GLY A 199 -19.19 15.39 4.83
N GLN A 200 -18.63 14.27 5.32
CA GLN A 200 -17.70 14.28 6.45
C GLN A 200 -16.38 15.00 6.09
N THR A 201 -15.80 14.69 4.92
CA THR A 201 -14.55 15.34 4.45
C THR A 201 -14.74 16.85 4.24
N CYS A 202 -15.86 17.26 3.64
CA CYS A 202 -16.20 18.66 3.47
C CYS A 202 -16.40 19.37 4.81
N HIS A 203 -17.04 18.73 5.78
CA HIS A 203 -17.25 19.29 7.11
C HIS A 203 -15.91 19.51 7.83
N GLU A 204 -15.02 18.54 7.80
CA GLU A 204 -13.68 18.65 8.38
C GLU A 204 -12.84 19.75 7.69
N ALA A 205 -12.93 19.86 6.35
CA ALA A 205 -12.27 20.93 5.60
C ALA A 205 -12.82 22.30 5.98
N MET A 206 -14.15 22.43 6.14
CA MET A 206 -14.81 23.66 6.57
C MET A 206 -14.32 24.11 7.95
N ASP A 207 -14.19 23.18 8.90
CA ASP A 207 -13.64 23.45 10.22
C ASP A 207 -12.19 23.98 10.18
N LEU A 208 -11.38 23.43 9.28
CA LEU A 208 -10.01 23.89 9.06
C LEU A 208 -10.01 25.32 8.47
N LEU A 209 -10.85 25.59 7.49
CA LEU A 209 -10.97 26.88 6.81
C LEU A 209 -11.51 27.98 7.75
N ALA A 210 -12.46 27.64 8.61
CA ALA A 210 -12.98 28.57 9.62
C ALA A 210 -11.90 29.03 10.59
N ARG A 211 -10.95 28.16 10.97
CA ARG A 211 -9.79 28.53 11.80
C ARG A 211 -8.84 29.51 11.11
N HIS A 212 -8.85 29.54 9.77
CA HIS A 212 -8.11 30.48 8.95
C HIS A 212 -8.90 31.74 8.57
N GLY A 213 -10.14 31.88 9.09
CA GLY A 213 -10.95 33.09 8.95
C GLY A 213 -11.77 33.18 7.66
N LEU A 214 -11.91 32.08 6.90
CA LEU A 214 -12.85 32.03 5.78
C LEU A 214 -14.28 31.77 6.30
N SER A 215 -15.26 32.51 5.74
CA SER A 215 -16.68 32.25 6.00
C SER A 215 -17.18 31.06 5.18
N GLU A 216 -18.22 30.39 5.67
CA GLU A 216 -18.88 29.28 4.99
C GLU A 216 -19.33 29.68 3.57
N GLU A 217 -19.96 30.87 3.43
CA GLU A 217 -20.43 31.41 2.15
C GLU A 217 -19.26 31.60 1.14
N ALA A 218 -18.09 32.01 1.61
CA ALA A 218 -16.92 32.18 0.74
C ALA A 218 -16.34 30.85 0.28
N VAL A 219 -16.38 29.84 1.15
CA VAL A 219 -15.94 28.47 0.84
C VAL A 219 -16.90 27.82 -0.15
N GLU A 220 -18.22 27.88 0.11
CA GLU A 220 -19.23 27.34 -0.78
C GLU A 220 -19.13 27.94 -2.19
N ALA A 221 -18.92 29.23 -2.31
CA ALA A 221 -18.75 29.90 -3.60
C ALA A 221 -17.53 29.37 -4.39
N ILE A 222 -16.44 28.97 -3.71
CA ILE A 222 -15.27 28.36 -4.36
C ILE A 222 -15.58 26.93 -4.76
N TRP A 223 -16.31 26.18 -3.92
CA TRP A 223 -16.62 24.78 -4.14
C TRP A 223 -17.70 24.54 -5.19
N GLU A 224 -18.50 25.57 -5.55
CA GLU A 224 -19.45 25.49 -6.67
C GLU A 224 -18.80 25.12 -8.01
N ASP A 225 -17.52 25.47 -8.19
CA ASP A 225 -16.75 25.18 -9.41
C ASP A 225 -16.10 23.78 -9.38
N PHE A 226 -16.20 23.02 -8.27
CA PHE A 226 -15.57 21.72 -8.14
C PHE A 226 -16.55 20.57 -8.38
N GLU A 227 -16.12 19.60 -9.17
CA GLU A 227 -16.88 18.38 -9.38
C GLU A 227 -16.82 17.47 -8.14
N ILE A 228 -17.80 16.57 -8.01
CA ILE A 228 -17.94 15.67 -6.86
C ILE A 228 -16.71 14.75 -6.70
N GLU A 229 -16.10 14.38 -7.83
CA GLU A 229 -14.87 13.58 -7.90
C GLU A 229 -13.67 14.23 -7.21
N TYR A 230 -13.63 15.57 -7.16
CA TYR A 230 -12.60 16.29 -6.44
C TYR A 230 -12.66 16.00 -4.94
N PHE A 231 -13.86 16.05 -4.34
CA PHE A 231 -14.05 15.79 -2.91
C PHE A 231 -13.84 14.32 -2.52
N VAL A 232 -14.05 13.40 -3.46
CA VAL A 232 -13.76 11.97 -3.27
C VAL A 232 -12.25 11.70 -3.19
N ARG A 233 -11.46 12.45 -3.95
CA ARG A 233 -10.02 12.17 -4.14
C ARG A 233 -9.11 12.90 -3.16
N HIS A 234 -9.59 13.98 -2.52
CA HIS A 234 -8.77 14.81 -1.66
C HIS A 234 -9.18 14.68 -0.20
N SER A 235 -8.18 14.72 0.68
CA SER A 235 -8.39 14.79 2.13
C SER A 235 -8.87 16.19 2.56
N ALA A 236 -9.48 16.29 3.74
CA ALA A 236 -9.92 17.57 4.30
C ALA A 236 -8.79 18.62 4.38
N ASP A 237 -7.56 18.20 4.68
CA ASP A 237 -6.38 19.07 4.74
C ASP A 237 -5.96 19.56 3.34
N GLU A 238 -6.01 18.70 2.32
CA GLU A 238 -5.74 19.08 0.92
C GLU A 238 -6.80 20.04 0.41
N ILE A 239 -8.08 19.75 0.63
CA ILE A 239 -9.20 20.62 0.26
C ILE A 239 -9.06 21.99 0.91
N ALA A 240 -8.77 22.02 2.23
CA ALA A 240 -8.58 23.28 2.94
C ALA A 240 -7.40 24.08 2.38
N TRP A 241 -6.26 23.44 2.10
CA TRP A 241 -5.09 24.10 1.50
C TRP A 241 -5.37 24.66 0.12
N HIS A 242 -6.04 23.92 -0.77
CA HIS A 242 -6.44 24.38 -2.10
C HIS A 242 -7.41 25.56 -2.00
N THR A 243 -8.43 25.45 -1.15
CA THR A 243 -9.44 26.50 -0.97
C THR A 243 -8.84 27.79 -0.43
N LEU A 244 -7.93 27.73 0.56
CA LEU A 244 -7.22 28.89 1.08
C LEU A 244 -6.43 29.63 -0.01
N ALA A 245 -5.80 28.87 -0.89
CA ALA A 245 -5.06 29.46 -2.00
C ALA A 245 -6.00 30.15 -2.99
N LEU A 246 -7.11 29.52 -3.34
CA LEU A 246 -8.07 30.04 -4.31
C LEU A 246 -8.87 31.23 -3.77
N ALA A 247 -9.08 31.32 -2.45
CA ALA A 247 -9.82 32.43 -1.83
C ALA A 247 -9.24 33.84 -2.08
N HIS A 248 -7.96 33.92 -2.49
CA HIS A 248 -7.25 35.16 -2.70
C HIS A 248 -6.85 35.43 -4.17
N ILE A 249 -7.27 34.53 -5.09
CA ILE A 249 -6.87 34.59 -6.50
C ILE A 249 -7.83 35.50 -7.30
N LYS A 250 -7.27 36.24 -8.23
CA LYS A 250 -8.02 36.96 -9.25
C LYS A 250 -7.95 36.19 -10.56
N PRO A 251 -8.94 36.36 -11.46
CA PRO A 251 -8.94 35.70 -12.77
C PRO A 251 -7.63 35.88 -13.57
N ASP A 252 -6.98 37.05 -13.42
CA ASP A 252 -5.73 37.38 -14.11
C ASP A 252 -4.49 36.65 -13.52
N ASP A 253 -4.63 35.97 -12.38
CA ASP A 253 -3.54 35.29 -11.70
C ASP A 253 -3.39 33.81 -12.15
N LEU A 254 -4.23 33.33 -13.06
CA LEU A 254 -4.17 31.96 -13.60
C LEU A 254 -3.03 31.82 -14.63
N PRO A 255 -2.35 30.68 -14.70
CA PRO A 255 -2.51 29.49 -13.86
C PRO A 255 -1.87 29.64 -12.47
N VAL A 256 -2.54 29.07 -11.45
CA VAL A 256 -1.98 29.00 -10.10
C VAL A 256 -1.25 27.69 -9.94
N VAL A 257 -0.02 27.75 -9.46
CA VAL A 257 0.79 26.58 -9.12
C VAL A 257 1.25 26.73 -7.67
N LEU A 258 0.82 25.80 -6.84
CA LEU A 258 1.24 25.73 -5.44
C LEU A 258 2.11 24.49 -5.23
N VAL A 259 3.10 24.62 -4.36
CA VAL A 259 3.97 23.52 -3.97
C VAL A 259 4.02 23.47 -2.46
N ARG A 260 3.70 22.32 -1.91
CA ARG A 260 3.80 22.03 -0.48
C ARG A 260 4.82 20.92 -0.26
N HIS A 261 5.85 21.21 0.52
CA HIS A 261 6.86 20.25 0.95
C HIS A 261 6.48 19.72 2.34
N GLU A 262 6.99 18.54 2.68
CA GLU A 262 6.80 17.91 4.00
C GLU A 262 5.33 17.69 4.36
N THR A 263 4.58 17.11 3.44
CA THR A 263 3.20 16.69 3.71
C THR A 263 3.15 15.54 4.71
N PRO A 264 2.01 15.28 5.35
CA PRO A 264 1.83 14.10 6.21
C PRO A 264 2.20 12.78 5.52
N ARG A 265 2.13 12.76 4.19
CA ARG A 265 2.52 11.61 3.33
C ARG A 265 4.02 11.55 3.02
N GLY A 266 4.83 12.49 3.52
CA GLY A 266 6.27 12.57 3.25
C GLY A 266 6.62 12.81 1.78
N SER A 267 5.72 13.44 1.03
CA SER A 267 5.85 13.78 -0.38
C SER A 267 5.83 15.28 -0.61
N THR A 268 6.24 15.73 -1.79
CA THR A 268 5.95 17.09 -2.28
C THR A 268 4.64 17.04 -3.04
N GLU A 269 3.68 17.86 -2.65
CA GLU A 269 2.41 18.04 -3.33
C GLU A 269 2.47 19.28 -4.24
N ILE A 270 1.93 19.13 -5.45
CA ILE A 270 1.83 20.20 -6.42
C ILE A 270 0.36 20.32 -6.80
N PHE A 271 -0.24 21.46 -6.50
CA PHE A 271 -1.59 21.82 -6.91
C PHE A 271 -1.51 22.79 -8.07
N VAL A 272 -2.21 22.48 -9.17
CA VAL A 272 -2.31 23.34 -10.36
C VAL A 272 -3.78 23.64 -10.60
N TYR A 273 -4.13 24.91 -10.63
CA TYR A 273 -5.47 25.37 -10.95
C TYR A 273 -5.41 26.32 -12.14
N THR A 274 -6.16 26.02 -13.19
CA THR A 274 -6.18 26.79 -14.44
C THR A 274 -7.48 26.52 -15.20
N GLU A 275 -7.78 27.38 -16.18
CA GLU A 275 -8.88 27.11 -17.12
C GLU A 275 -8.62 25.78 -17.87
N ASP A 276 -9.69 25.02 -18.11
CA ASP A 276 -9.59 23.79 -18.87
C ASP A 276 -9.16 24.09 -20.32
N HIS A 277 -8.14 23.38 -20.76
CA HIS A 277 -7.53 23.63 -22.06
C HIS A 277 -7.18 22.29 -22.75
N PRO A 278 -7.55 22.09 -24.04
CA PRO A 278 -7.37 20.79 -24.76
C PRO A 278 -5.95 20.23 -24.84
N LYS A 279 -4.95 20.89 -24.28
CA LYS A 279 -3.54 20.46 -24.30
C LYS A 279 -2.87 20.63 -22.93
N LEU A 280 -3.63 20.63 -21.86
CA LEU A 280 -3.09 20.85 -20.52
C LEU A 280 -2.08 19.78 -20.10
N PHE A 281 -2.23 18.55 -20.64
CA PHE A 281 -1.41 17.38 -20.34
C PHE A 281 -0.77 16.77 -21.60
N ALA A 282 -0.53 17.55 -22.65
CA ALA A 282 0.08 17.07 -23.90
C ALA A 282 1.60 17.26 -23.92
#